data_00a93e45bb0dc3e47e811d9c676014a1
#
_entry.id   00a93e45bb0dc3e47e811d9c676014a1
#
_cell.length_a   1.000
_cell.length_b   1.000
_cell.length_c   1.000
_cell.angle_alpha   90.00
_cell.angle_beta   90.00
_cell.angle_gamma   90.00
#
_symmetry.space_group_name_H-M   'P 1'
#
loop_
_entity.id
_entity.type
_entity.pdbx_description
1 polymer ?
#
loop_
_entity_poly.entity_id
_entity_poly.type
_entity_poly.pdbx_seq_one_letter_code
_entity_poly.pdbx_strand_id
1 'polypeptide(L)'
;MATAVETLDKLERRITITVPLADVQAEVEKRLKVRARTVKAPGFRTGKVPMKMVAQQYGYQVENEVLNDKVGRAFNDAATENNLRVAGFPKIEPKTDDAAAEGTIVFNATFEVYPEVKLGDLAAAEVEKTTVDVSDAEIDKTIDILRKQRVHYHVKGEQSAHGDGGSDLTAKNLSLIHI
;
A
#
# COMPACT_ATOMS: atom_id res chain seq x y z
N MET A 1 7.88 -28.30 -8.25
CA MET A 1 6.43 -28.51 -8.30
C MET A 1 5.94 -28.02 -9.66
N ALA A 2 5.14 -28.79 -10.38
CA ALA A 2 4.63 -28.33 -11.69
C ALA A 2 3.48 -27.36 -11.45
N THR A 3 3.76 -26.09 -11.54
CA THR A 3 2.79 -25.02 -11.44
C THR A 3 2.31 -24.69 -12.85
N ALA A 4 1.09 -25.09 -13.20
CA ALA A 4 0.50 -24.73 -14.49
C ALA A 4 0.03 -23.27 -14.42
N VAL A 5 0.57 -22.42 -15.29
CA VAL A 5 0.12 -21.03 -15.44
C VAL A 5 -0.88 -20.99 -16.59
N GLU A 6 -2.12 -20.66 -16.26
CA GLU A 6 -3.18 -20.46 -17.26
C GLU A 6 -3.31 -18.97 -17.55
N THR A 7 -3.40 -18.63 -18.83
CA THR A 7 -3.70 -17.28 -19.29
C THR A 7 -5.21 -17.15 -19.40
N LEU A 8 -5.79 -16.26 -18.64
CA LEU A 8 -7.20 -15.85 -18.71
C LEU A 8 -7.36 -14.68 -19.69
N ASP A 9 -8.25 -13.75 -19.38
CA ASP A 9 -8.45 -12.58 -20.22
C ASP A 9 -7.37 -11.53 -20.06
N LYS A 10 -6.85 -11.02 -21.18
CA LYS A 10 -5.90 -9.90 -21.25
C LYS A 10 -4.67 -10.06 -20.33
N LEU A 11 -4.71 -9.45 -19.16
CA LEU A 11 -3.58 -9.41 -18.20
C LEU A 11 -3.79 -10.37 -17.03
N GLU A 12 -4.94 -11.02 -16.92
CA GLU A 12 -5.20 -11.97 -15.84
C GLU A 12 -4.51 -13.31 -16.09
N ARG A 13 -3.93 -13.84 -15.02
CA ARG A 13 -3.28 -15.14 -14.97
C ARG A 13 -3.83 -15.93 -13.79
N ARG A 14 -3.86 -17.24 -13.94
CA ARG A 14 -4.21 -18.17 -12.87
C ARG A 14 -3.09 -19.15 -12.66
N ILE A 15 -2.70 -19.35 -11.42
CA ILE A 15 -1.73 -20.37 -11.01
C ILE A 15 -2.45 -21.35 -10.08
N THR A 16 -2.30 -22.64 -10.38
CA THR A 16 -2.77 -23.71 -9.49
C THR A 16 -1.64 -24.11 -8.56
N ILE A 17 -1.86 -23.98 -7.27
CA ILE A 17 -0.90 -24.26 -6.21
C ILE A 17 -1.36 -25.50 -5.44
N THR A 18 -0.50 -26.50 -5.34
CA THR A 18 -0.77 -27.73 -4.60
C THR A 18 0.08 -27.76 -3.32
N VAL A 19 -0.57 -27.86 -2.17
CA VAL A 19 0.09 -27.90 -0.85
C VAL A 19 -0.15 -29.26 -0.21
N PRO A 20 0.91 -30.03 0.13
CA PRO A 20 0.77 -31.31 0.82
C PRO A 20 0.26 -31.10 2.25
N LEU A 21 -0.78 -31.82 2.65
CA LEU A 21 -1.37 -31.73 3.98
C LEU A 21 -0.38 -32.16 5.08
N ALA A 22 0.47 -33.15 4.79
CA ALA A 22 1.50 -33.61 5.71
C ALA A 22 2.48 -32.50 6.12
N ASP A 23 2.89 -31.65 5.16
CA ASP A 23 3.78 -30.52 5.42
C ASP A 23 3.11 -29.42 6.24
N VAL A 24 1.80 -29.24 6.04
CA VAL A 24 0.99 -28.30 6.84
C VAL A 24 0.90 -28.81 8.28
N GLN A 25 0.56 -30.07 8.48
CA GLN A 25 0.43 -30.67 9.80
C GLN A 25 1.74 -30.62 10.60
N ALA A 26 2.86 -30.96 9.96
CA ALA A 26 4.18 -30.89 10.58
C ALA A 26 4.54 -29.47 11.07
N GLU A 27 4.25 -28.47 10.25
CA GLU A 27 4.53 -27.07 10.62
C GLU A 27 3.56 -26.55 11.68
N VAL A 28 2.28 -26.96 11.63
CA VAL A 28 1.27 -26.65 12.66
C VAL A 28 1.70 -27.19 14.01
N GLU A 29 2.12 -28.46 14.07
CA GLU A 29 2.63 -29.04 15.33
C GLU A 29 3.82 -28.28 15.88
N LYS A 30 4.75 -27.91 15.02
CA LYS A 30 5.93 -27.13 15.41
C LYS A 30 5.55 -25.77 15.98
N ARG A 31 4.65 -25.04 15.31
CA ARG A 31 4.17 -23.74 15.80
C ARG A 31 3.37 -23.86 17.08
N LEU A 32 2.53 -24.89 17.22
CA LEU A 32 1.80 -25.16 18.47
C LEU A 32 2.77 -25.46 19.62
N LYS A 33 3.84 -26.22 19.40
CA LYS A 33 4.88 -26.47 20.42
C LYS A 33 5.58 -25.18 20.88
N VAL A 34 5.85 -24.27 19.94
CA VAL A 34 6.42 -22.95 20.28
C VAL A 34 5.41 -22.12 21.07
N ARG A 35 4.15 -22.08 20.62
CA ARG A 35 3.08 -21.30 21.25
C ARG A 35 2.76 -21.83 22.67
N ALA A 36 2.83 -23.14 22.89
CA ALA A 36 2.60 -23.77 24.19
C ALA A 36 3.58 -23.27 25.29
N ARG A 37 4.75 -22.77 24.90
CA ARG A 37 5.74 -22.24 25.86
C ARG A 37 5.36 -20.86 26.39
N THR A 38 4.56 -20.10 25.65
CA THR A 38 4.21 -18.69 25.96
C THR A 38 2.76 -18.52 26.40
N VAL A 39 1.89 -19.47 26.06
CA VAL A 39 0.45 -19.41 26.40
C VAL A 39 0.22 -19.46 27.90
N LYS A 40 -0.67 -18.59 28.38
CA LYS A 40 -1.22 -18.60 29.74
C LYS A 40 -2.61 -19.20 29.70
N ALA A 41 -2.83 -20.25 30.48
CA ALA A 41 -4.15 -20.88 30.66
C ALA A 41 -4.52 -20.91 32.14
N PRO A 42 -5.79 -20.68 32.50
CA PRO A 42 -6.24 -20.77 33.87
C PRO A 42 -5.92 -22.14 34.48
N GLY A 43 -5.32 -22.16 35.67
CA GLY A 43 -4.95 -23.41 36.37
C GLY A 43 -3.60 -24.02 35.92
N PHE A 44 -2.90 -23.42 34.94
CA PHE A 44 -1.61 -23.94 34.48
C PHE A 44 -0.52 -22.88 34.55
N ARG A 45 0.70 -23.29 34.95
CA ARG A 45 1.87 -22.45 34.88
C ARG A 45 2.28 -22.25 33.39
N THR A 46 2.69 -21.04 33.03
CA THR A 46 3.20 -20.74 31.70
C THR A 46 4.27 -21.74 31.24
N GLY A 47 4.09 -22.32 30.05
CA GLY A 47 4.97 -23.35 29.48
C GLY A 47 4.68 -24.79 29.98
N LYS A 48 3.67 -25.01 30.83
CA LYS A 48 3.23 -26.33 31.31
C LYS A 48 1.77 -26.64 30.92
N VAL A 49 1.22 -25.92 29.97
CA VAL A 49 -0.12 -26.15 29.42
C VAL A 49 -0.10 -27.41 28.55
N PRO A 50 -1.02 -28.36 28.74
CA PRO A 50 -1.08 -29.58 27.93
C PRO A 50 -1.31 -29.22 26.43
N MET A 51 -0.55 -29.88 25.56
CA MET A 51 -0.62 -29.64 24.09
C MET A 51 -2.04 -29.80 23.54
N LYS A 52 -2.83 -30.70 24.09
CA LYS A 52 -4.21 -30.91 23.66
C LYS A 52 -5.08 -29.66 23.87
N MET A 53 -4.90 -28.95 24.99
CA MET A 53 -5.60 -27.68 25.24
C MET A 53 -5.13 -26.58 24.34
N VAL A 54 -3.83 -26.50 24.09
CA VAL A 54 -3.25 -25.50 23.15
C VAL A 54 -3.78 -25.74 21.74
N ALA A 55 -3.80 -26.98 21.29
CA ALA A 55 -4.34 -27.34 19.98
C ALA A 55 -5.85 -27.06 19.88
N GLN A 56 -6.62 -27.30 20.93
CA GLN A 56 -8.07 -26.99 20.93
C GLN A 56 -8.33 -25.48 20.85
N GLN A 57 -7.52 -24.68 21.52
CA GLN A 57 -7.73 -23.23 21.59
C GLN A 57 -7.14 -22.49 20.39
N TYR A 58 -5.98 -22.90 19.91
CA TYR A 58 -5.20 -22.18 18.88
C TYR A 58 -5.00 -22.97 17.59
N GLY A 59 -5.43 -24.24 17.54
CA GLY A 59 -5.20 -25.13 16.40
C GLY A 59 -5.66 -24.53 15.08
N TYR A 60 -6.92 -24.12 15.02
CA TYR A 60 -7.53 -23.54 13.83
C TYR A 60 -6.81 -22.26 13.36
N GLN A 61 -6.45 -21.38 14.31
CA GLN A 61 -5.73 -20.16 13.98
C GLN A 61 -4.34 -20.44 13.40
N VAL A 62 -3.59 -21.35 14.05
CA VAL A 62 -2.25 -21.73 13.62
C VAL A 62 -2.29 -22.45 12.27
N GLU A 63 -3.29 -23.29 12.05
CA GLU A 63 -3.50 -23.98 10.77
C GLU A 63 -3.73 -22.97 9.62
N ASN A 64 -4.59 -22.00 9.83
CA ASN A 64 -4.81 -20.93 8.83
C ASN A 64 -3.56 -20.08 8.59
N GLU A 65 -2.80 -19.75 9.65
CA GLU A 65 -1.54 -19.03 9.52
C GLU A 65 -0.53 -19.84 8.66
N VAL A 66 -0.40 -21.14 8.94
CA VAL A 66 0.52 -22.03 8.20
C VAL A 66 0.08 -22.19 6.75
N LEU A 67 -1.22 -22.39 6.51
CA LEU A 67 -1.76 -22.50 5.15
C LEU A 67 -1.48 -21.23 4.35
N ASN A 68 -1.78 -20.06 4.88
CA ASN A 68 -1.54 -18.80 4.22
C ASN A 68 -0.06 -18.59 3.91
N ASP A 69 0.83 -18.90 4.85
CA ASP A 69 2.28 -18.80 4.64
C ASP A 69 2.79 -19.77 3.57
N LYS A 70 2.29 -21.01 3.57
CA LYS A 70 2.68 -22.03 2.58
C LYS A 70 2.20 -21.65 1.18
N VAL A 71 0.94 -21.23 1.06
CA VAL A 71 0.36 -20.80 -0.21
C VAL A 71 1.06 -19.54 -0.73
N GLY A 72 1.31 -18.56 0.15
CA GLY A 72 2.02 -17.34 -0.21
C GLY A 72 3.46 -17.60 -0.71
N ARG A 73 4.19 -18.52 -0.06
CA ARG A 73 5.53 -18.91 -0.53
C ARG A 73 5.46 -19.63 -1.86
N ALA A 74 4.58 -20.63 -1.99
CA ALA A 74 4.44 -21.38 -3.23
C ALA A 74 4.01 -20.48 -4.41
N PHE A 75 3.18 -19.47 -4.14
CA PHE A 75 2.82 -18.45 -5.14
C PHE A 75 4.04 -17.61 -5.57
N ASN A 76 4.82 -17.11 -4.61
CA ASN A 76 6.00 -16.31 -4.90
C ASN A 76 7.06 -17.11 -5.67
N ASP A 77 7.28 -18.38 -5.29
CA ASP A 77 8.20 -19.26 -5.97
C ASP A 77 7.75 -19.50 -7.44
N ALA A 78 6.45 -19.79 -7.62
CA ALA A 78 5.87 -19.97 -8.94
C ALA A 78 5.92 -18.70 -9.82
N ALA A 79 5.66 -17.53 -9.23
CA ALA A 79 5.76 -16.24 -9.94
C ALA A 79 7.21 -15.95 -10.36
N THR A 80 8.17 -16.29 -9.52
CA THR A 80 9.60 -16.09 -9.78
C THR A 80 10.11 -17.06 -10.86
N GLU A 81 9.75 -18.33 -10.77
CA GLU A 81 10.11 -19.37 -11.76
C GLU A 81 9.60 -19.01 -13.17
N ASN A 82 8.41 -18.43 -13.25
CA ASN A 82 7.81 -18.04 -14.53
C ASN A 82 8.11 -16.58 -14.93
N ASN A 83 8.96 -15.86 -14.19
CA ASN A 83 9.31 -14.45 -14.42
C ASN A 83 8.08 -13.52 -14.55
N LEU A 84 7.03 -13.78 -13.78
CA LEU A 84 5.81 -13.03 -13.84
C LEU A 84 5.90 -11.77 -12.96
N ARG A 85 5.64 -10.62 -13.54
CA ARG A 85 5.56 -9.33 -12.81
C ARG A 85 4.14 -9.14 -12.33
N VAL A 86 3.85 -9.60 -11.12
CA VAL A 86 2.52 -9.54 -10.51
C VAL A 86 2.15 -8.09 -10.16
N ALA A 87 0.95 -7.67 -10.56
CA ALA A 87 0.37 -6.39 -10.25
C ALA A 87 -0.72 -6.57 -9.19
N GLY A 88 -0.49 -6.07 -7.99
CA GLY A 88 -1.45 -6.17 -6.89
C GLY A 88 -1.39 -7.47 -6.11
N PHE A 89 -2.44 -7.71 -5.29
CA PHE A 89 -2.55 -8.92 -4.48
C PHE A 89 -3.30 -10.02 -5.22
N PRO A 90 -2.81 -11.29 -5.18
CA PRO A 90 -3.50 -12.41 -5.77
C PRO A 90 -4.79 -12.75 -5.01
N LYS A 91 -5.84 -13.08 -5.76
CA LYS A 91 -7.06 -13.67 -5.21
C LYS A 91 -6.88 -15.18 -5.11
N ILE A 92 -6.82 -15.70 -3.88
CA ILE A 92 -6.59 -17.11 -3.60
C ILE A 92 -7.91 -17.77 -3.23
N GLU A 93 -8.30 -18.77 -3.99
CA GLU A 93 -9.53 -19.55 -3.76
C GLU A 93 -9.19 -21.04 -3.65
N PRO A 94 -9.75 -21.76 -2.67
CA PRO A 94 -9.59 -23.20 -2.60
C PRO A 94 -10.30 -23.86 -3.78
N LYS A 95 -9.62 -24.78 -4.44
CA LYS A 95 -10.22 -25.59 -5.50
C LYS A 95 -10.84 -26.84 -4.87
N THR A 96 -12.15 -26.93 -4.90
CA THR A 96 -12.94 -28.04 -4.29
C THR A 96 -13.25 -29.15 -5.30
N ASP A 97 -12.41 -29.32 -6.33
CA ASP A 97 -12.61 -30.38 -7.31
C ASP A 97 -12.17 -31.74 -6.75
N ASP A 98 -12.92 -32.79 -7.06
CA ASP A 98 -12.67 -34.21 -6.69
C ASP A 98 -11.34 -34.78 -7.19
N ALA A 99 -10.57 -34.01 -7.94
CA ALA A 99 -9.27 -34.40 -8.51
C ALA A 99 -8.06 -34.09 -7.60
N ALA A 100 -8.28 -33.55 -6.38
CA ALA A 100 -7.19 -33.41 -5.42
C ALA A 100 -6.75 -34.79 -4.98
N ALA A 101 -5.48 -35.14 -5.24
CA ALA A 101 -4.90 -36.39 -4.74
C ALA A 101 -5.08 -36.46 -3.22
N GLU A 102 -5.46 -37.62 -2.69
CA GLU A 102 -5.64 -37.81 -1.24
C GLU A 102 -4.43 -37.24 -0.47
N GLY A 103 -4.68 -36.29 0.46
CA GLY A 103 -3.64 -35.68 1.27
C GLY A 103 -3.03 -34.40 0.69
N THR A 104 -3.63 -33.80 -0.34
CA THR A 104 -3.20 -32.49 -0.87
C THR A 104 -4.35 -31.50 -0.91
N ILE A 105 -4.06 -30.22 -0.66
CA ILE A 105 -5.00 -29.11 -0.82
C ILE A 105 -4.56 -28.30 -2.03
N VAL A 106 -5.52 -28.03 -2.92
CA VAL A 106 -5.28 -27.28 -4.15
C VAL A 106 -5.92 -25.89 -4.05
N PHE A 107 -5.15 -24.87 -4.40
CA PHE A 107 -5.60 -23.49 -4.46
C PHE A 107 -5.42 -22.93 -5.85
N ASN A 108 -6.37 -22.11 -6.29
CA ASN A 108 -6.26 -21.29 -7.48
C ASN A 108 -5.92 -19.87 -7.07
N ALA A 109 -4.79 -19.36 -7.51
CA ALA A 109 -4.40 -17.98 -7.34
C ALA A 109 -4.64 -17.23 -8.66
N THR A 110 -5.58 -16.29 -8.67
CA THR A 110 -5.85 -15.41 -9.81
C THR A 110 -5.25 -14.05 -9.53
N PHE A 111 -4.48 -13.51 -10.47
CA PHE A 111 -3.77 -12.24 -10.34
C PHE A 111 -3.56 -11.59 -11.70
N GLU A 112 -3.25 -10.31 -11.69
CA GLU A 112 -2.91 -9.55 -12.88
C GLU A 112 -1.40 -9.42 -13.03
N VAL A 113 -0.92 -9.35 -14.27
CA VAL A 113 0.49 -9.12 -14.58
C VAL A 113 0.66 -7.79 -15.31
N TYR A 114 1.81 -7.14 -15.10
CA TYR A 114 2.15 -5.96 -15.88
C TYR A 114 2.37 -6.34 -17.35
N PRO A 115 1.81 -5.55 -18.30
CA PRO A 115 2.04 -5.80 -19.71
C PRO A 115 3.49 -5.55 -20.10
N GLU A 116 3.96 -6.29 -21.10
CA GLU A 116 5.21 -6.00 -21.77
C GLU A 116 5.01 -4.78 -22.69
N VAL A 117 5.59 -3.64 -22.29
CA VAL A 117 5.52 -2.42 -23.08
C VAL A 117 6.56 -2.49 -24.19
N LYS A 118 6.10 -2.56 -25.43
CA LYS A 118 6.93 -2.37 -26.61
C LYS A 118 6.96 -0.88 -26.94
N LEU A 119 8.13 -0.26 -26.77
CA LEU A 119 8.32 1.12 -27.17
C LEU A 119 8.27 1.20 -28.71
N GLY A 120 7.49 2.14 -29.24
CA GLY A 120 7.50 2.50 -30.64
C GLY A 120 8.81 3.22 -31.02
N ASP A 121 8.94 3.58 -32.29
CA ASP A 121 10.07 4.36 -32.76
C ASP A 121 9.98 5.80 -32.20
N LEU A 122 10.83 6.09 -31.24
CA LEU A 122 10.91 7.42 -30.60
C LEU A 122 11.69 8.43 -31.45
N ALA A 123 12.42 7.98 -32.48
CA ALA A 123 13.21 8.86 -33.33
C ALA A 123 12.32 9.77 -34.21
N ALA A 124 11.08 9.34 -34.49
CA ALA A 124 10.10 10.09 -35.26
C ALA A 124 9.15 10.94 -34.36
N ALA A 125 9.32 10.91 -33.05
CA ALA A 125 8.45 11.64 -32.14
C ALA A 125 8.88 13.11 -32.06
N GLU A 126 8.01 14.02 -32.53
CA GLU A 126 8.18 15.45 -32.35
C GLU A 126 7.60 15.86 -31.00
N VAL A 127 8.42 16.45 -30.14
CA VAL A 127 8.01 16.95 -28.84
C VAL A 127 8.13 18.49 -28.85
N GLU A 128 7.02 19.16 -28.64
CA GLU A 128 7.04 20.63 -28.47
C GLU A 128 7.71 20.99 -27.13
N LYS A 129 8.83 21.67 -27.21
CA LYS A 129 9.51 22.22 -26.04
C LYS A 129 9.04 23.64 -25.83
N THR A 130 8.24 23.86 -24.80
CA THR A 130 7.85 25.24 -24.42
C THR A 130 9.07 25.96 -23.82
N THR A 131 9.52 27.00 -24.50
CA THR A 131 10.53 27.92 -23.96
C THR A 131 9.82 29.19 -23.49
N VAL A 132 10.09 29.58 -22.27
CA VAL A 132 9.56 30.83 -21.69
C VAL A 132 10.72 31.78 -21.52
N ASP A 133 10.63 32.91 -22.22
CA ASP A 133 11.55 34.04 -22.03
C ASP A 133 10.92 35.00 -21.02
N VAL A 134 11.60 35.21 -19.92
CA VAL A 134 11.13 36.13 -18.87
C VAL A 134 11.57 37.54 -19.24
N SER A 135 10.60 38.41 -19.50
CA SER A 135 10.85 39.82 -19.78
C SER A 135 11.01 40.65 -18.49
N ASP A 136 11.73 41.77 -18.55
CA ASP A 136 11.89 42.68 -17.41
C ASP A 136 10.52 43.16 -16.89
N ALA A 137 9.54 43.34 -17.79
CA ALA A 137 8.19 43.73 -17.42
C ALA A 137 7.46 42.67 -16.58
N GLU A 138 7.76 41.38 -16.74
CA GLU A 138 7.19 40.28 -15.92
C GLU A 138 7.89 40.21 -14.58
N ILE A 139 9.18 40.48 -14.53
CA ILE A 139 9.94 40.62 -13.28
C ILE A 139 9.36 41.75 -12.45
N ASP A 140 9.14 42.92 -13.03
CA ASP A 140 8.58 44.09 -12.37
C ASP A 140 7.17 43.81 -11.83
N LYS A 141 6.31 43.14 -12.61
CA LYS A 141 4.99 42.73 -12.16
C LYS A 141 5.07 41.79 -10.95
N THR A 142 6.00 40.85 -10.96
CA THR A 142 6.19 39.91 -9.83
C THR A 142 6.67 40.63 -8.58
N ILE A 143 7.60 41.61 -8.74
CA ILE A 143 8.09 42.44 -7.66
C ILE A 143 6.94 43.29 -7.08
N ASP A 144 6.10 43.88 -7.93
CA ASP A 144 4.94 44.63 -7.47
C ASP A 144 3.90 43.81 -6.72
N ILE A 145 3.67 42.56 -7.13
CA ILE A 145 2.82 41.63 -6.38
C ILE A 145 3.41 41.33 -5.00
N LEU A 146 4.72 41.06 -4.93
CA LEU A 146 5.40 40.82 -3.66
C LEU A 146 5.39 42.05 -2.75
N ARG A 147 5.58 43.27 -3.32
CA ARG A 147 5.45 44.50 -2.56
C ARG A 147 4.05 44.67 -1.99
N LYS A 148 3.01 44.44 -2.80
CA LYS A 148 1.60 44.52 -2.34
C LYS A 148 1.28 43.51 -1.25
N GLN A 149 1.85 42.33 -1.30
CA GLN A 149 1.64 41.30 -0.26
C GLN A 149 2.29 41.65 1.08
N ARG A 150 3.36 42.47 1.05
CA ARG A 150 4.10 42.89 2.26
C ARG A 150 3.78 44.30 2.73
N VAL A 151 2.72 44.89 2.20
CA VAL A 151 2.28 46.23 2.59
C VAL A 151 1.62 46.18 3.98
N HIS A 152 2.07 47.03 4.86
CA HIS A 152 1.42 47.31 6.14
C HIS A 152 0.62 48.61 6.02
N TYR A 153 -0.64 48.52 6.40
CA TYR A 153 -1.54 49.68 6.43
C TYR A 153 -1.63 50.25 7.83
N HIS A 154 -1.40 51.52 7.97
CA HIS A 154 -1.68 52.24 9.22
C HIS A 154 -2.79 53.27 8.98
N VAL A 155 -3.64 53.40 9.99
CA VAL A 155 -4.70 54.40 9.95
C VAL A 155 -4.07 55.82 9.96
N LYS A 156 -4.35 56.62 8.95
CA LYS A 156 -3.91 58.00 8.86
C LYS A 156 -4.84 58.84 9.75
N GLY A 157 -4.50 58.98 10.99
CA GLY A 157 -5.32 59.75 11.94
C GLY A 157 -4.51 60.17 13.12
N GLU A 158 -4.68 61.36 13.47
CA GLU A 158 -4.17 62.15 14.56
C GLU A 158 -3.53 61.39 15.74
N GLN A 159 -2.42 61.96 16.19
CA GLN A 159 -1.82 61.62 17.45
C GLN A 159 -2.87 61.49 18.55
N SER A 160 -2.89 60.33 19.11
CA SER A 160 -3.38 60.02 20.46
C SER A 160 -4.49 60.90 21.05
N ALA A 161 -5.67 60.43 20.89
CA ALA A 161 -6.63 60.52 21.99
C ALA A 161 -7.10 59.10 22.32
N HIS A 162 -6.81 58.65 23.49
CA HIS A 162 -7.43 57.50 24.15
C HIS A 162 -8.95 57.66 24.07
N GLY A 163 -9.64 56.82 23.33
CA GLY A 163 -11.09 56.87 23.21
C GLY A 163 -11.59 55.76 22.34
N ASP A 164 -12.16 54.77 22.96
CA ASP A 164 -13.08 53.76 22.51
C ASP A 164 -14.01 54.28 21.38
N GLY A 165 -14.01 53.63 20.22
CA GLY A 165 -14.94 53.95 19.16
C GLY A 165 -14.50 53.38 17.82
N GLY A 166 -15.19 52.34 17.34
CA GLY A 166 -14.97 51.68 16.05
C GLY A 166 -14.85 52.66 14.91
N SER A 167 -13.62 52.87 14.44
CA SER A 167 -13.32 53.69 13.27
C SER A 167 -13.63 52.90 12.02
N ASP A 168 -14.55 53.41 11.23
CA ASP A 168 -14.87 52.94 9.89
C ASP A 168 -13.60 53.03 8.99
N LEU A 169 -13.00 51.88 8.67
CA LEU A 169 -11.76 51.78 7.88
C LEU A 169 -12.08 52.02 6.40
N THR A 170 -12.24 53.26 6.04
CA THR A 170 -12.36 53.64 4.61
C THR A 170 -11.01 53.85 3.97
N ALA A 171 -10.90 53.56 2.68
CA ALA A 171 -9.63 53.66 1.89
C ALA A 171 -8.96 55.07 1.95
N LYS A 172 -9.72 56.10 2.36
CA LYS A 172 -9.20 57.46 2.52
C LYS A 172 -8.36 57.66 3.78
N ASN A 173 -8.54 56.78 4.79
CA ASN A 173 -7.88 56.89 6.08
C ASN A 173 -6.66 55.96 6.24
N LEU A 174 -6.24 55.32 5.17
CA LEU A 174 -5.10 54.41 5.17
C LEU A 174 -3.91 55.10 4.47
N SER A 175 -2.74 55.09 5.09
CA SER A 175 -1.47 55.45 4.44
C SER A 175 -0.59 54.24 4.22
N LEU A 176 0.05 54.20 3.08
CA LEU A 176 0.96 53.13 2.70
C LEU A 176 2.36 53.46 3.23
N ILE A 177 2.94 52.60 4.03
CA ILE A 177 4.34 52.71 4.45
C ILE A 177 5.11 51.69 3.69
N HIS A 178 6.03 52.15 2.83
CA HIS A 178 6.99 51.27 2.18
C HIS A 178 8.07 50.84 3.19
N ILE A 179 8.30 49.54 3.20
CA ILE A 179 9.48 48.96 3.85
C ILE A 179 10.59 48.88 2.80
#